data_eb5e052b24a865abfcd63b924b1388b1
#
_entry.id   eb5e052b24a865abfcd63b924b1388b1
#
_cell.length_a   1.000
_cell.length_b   1.000
_cell.length_c   1.000
_cell.angle_alpha   90.00
_cell.angle_beta   90.00
_cell.angle_gamma   90.00
#
_symmetry.space_group_name_H-M   'P 1'
#
loop_
_entity.id
_entity.type
_entity.pdbx_description
1 polymer ?
#
loop_
_entity_poly.entity_id
_entity_poly.type
_entity_poly.pdbx_seq_one_letter_code
_entity_poly.pdbx_strand_id
1 'polypeptide(L)'
;MQKNLQLFQKKLKIKFKNPKLLVKALTHKSYEPIDNNEKIEFLGDRVLGLVIAKKLLEIYPDEKEGILDKKFASLVNKKTCLLIAKKLGIEKFVLILSSTKNKSNIEDKVLSDACEAIIGAIYLDKGFNVAENFILRLWKDEIDKSVITIIDAKTKLQEYSLKNFKKLPVYRLISNTGPRHKPVIKVSVKLSDGKIYYGEGKSKKNAEQKAATLCLDNLG
;
A
#
# COMPACT_ATOMS: atom_id res chain seq x y z
N MET A 1 -6.66 -28.86 -15.24
CA MET A 1 -5.55 -28.03 -14.74
C MET A 1 -4.88 -27.23 -15.86
N GLN A 2 -4.34 -27.84 -16.91
CA GLN A 2 -3.63 -27.13 -18.00
C GLN A 2 -4.47 -26.04 -18.69
N LYS A 3 -5.76 -26.29 -19.00
CA LYS A 3 -6.65 -25.33 -19.68
C LYS A 3 -6.88 -24.06 -18.83
N ASN A 4 -6.98 -24.21 -17.52
CA ASN A 4 -7.11 -23.07 -16.57
C ASN A 4 -5.80 -22.26 -16.47
N LEU A 5 -4.65 -22.94 -16.49
CA LEU A 5 -3.34 -22.28 -16.45
C LEU A 5 -3.07 -21.44 -17.71
N GLN A 6 -3.45 -21.95 -18.87
CA GLN A 6 -3.36 -21.20 -20.13
C GLN A 6 -4.27 -19.96 -20.12
N LEU A 7 -5.50 -20.09 -19.59
CA LEU A 7 -6.41 -18.97 -19.44
C LEU A 7 -5.83 -17.89 -18.52
N PHE A 8 -5.20 -18.31 -17.42
CA PHE A 8 -4.58 -17.36 -16.49
C PHE A 8 -3.37 -16.66 -17.09
N GLN A 9 -2.49 -17.37 -17.81
CA GLN A 9 -1.38 -16.76 -18.54
C GLN A 9 -1.85 -15.69 -19.55
N LYS A 10 -2.97 -15.93 -20.24
CA LYS A 10 -3.59 -14.92 -21.14
C LYS A 10 -4.03 -13.67 -20.33
N LYS A 11 -4.63 -13.83 -19.14
CA LYS A 11 -4.98 -12.72 -18.27
C LYS A 11 -3.76 -11.95 -17.77
N LEU A 12 -2.70 -12.65 -17.40
CA LEU A 12 -1.43 -12.03 -17.01
C LEU A 12 -0.77 -11.29 -18.18
N LYS A 13 -1.14 -11.62 -19.43
CA LYS A 13 -0.46 -11.24 -20.68
C LYS A 13 1.01 -11.68 -20.69
N ILE A 14 1.28 -12.84 -20.07
CA ILE A 14 2.62 -13.42 -19.95
C ILE A 14 2.52 -14.92 -20.26
N LYS A 15 3.37 -15.38 -21.19
CA LYS A 15 3.55 -16.80 -21.48
C LYS A 15 4.81 -17.29 -20.78
N PHE A 16 4.68 -18.13 -19.78
CA PHE A 16 5.82 -18.70 -19.04
C PHE A 16 6.62 -19.67 -19.92
N LYS A 17 7.95 -19.60 -19.79
CA LYS A 17 8.88 -20.63 -20.33
C LYS A 17 8.79 -21.90 -19.49
N ASN A 18 8.73 -21.72 -18.16
CA ASN A 18 8.53 -22.79 -17.19
C ASN A 18 7.19 -22.63 -16.45
N PRO A 19 6.10 -23.25 -16.95
CA PRO A 19 4.79 -23.15 -16.31
C PRO A 19 4.73 -23.68 -14.87
N LYS A 20 5.70 -24.51 -14.45
CA LYS A 20 5.76 -25.01 -13.06
C LYS A 20 5.96 -23.88 -12.06
N LEU A 21 6.69 -22.82 -12.42
CA LEU A 21 6.84 -21.63 -11.56
C LEU A 21 5.51 -20.95 -11.27
N LEU A 22 4.64 -20.83 -12.28
CA LEU A 22 3.31 -20.25 -12.09
C LEU A 22 2.41 -21.17 -11.25
N VAL A 23 2.49 -22.49 -11.45
CA VAL A 23 1.76 -23.45 -10.60
C VAL A 23 2.21 -23.29 -9.15
N LYS A 24 3.51 -23.28 -8.90
CA LYS A 24 4.10 -23.11 -7.57
C LYS A 24 3.66 -21.79 -6.92
N ALA A 25 3.68 -20.67 -7.66
CA ALA A 25 3.22 -19.38 -7.17
C ALA A 25 1.72 -19.37 -6.76
N LEU A 26 0.92 -20.23 -7.38
CA LEU A 26 -0.51 -20.40 -7.06
C LEU A 26 -0.77 -21.45 -6.00
N THR A 27 0.24 -22.17 -5.52
CA THR A 27 0.10 -23.27 -4.56
C THR A 27 0.31 -22.75 -3.14
N HIS A 28 -0.75 -22.71 -2.33
CA HIS A 28 -0.68 -22.36 -0.93
C HIS A 28 -0.14 -23.51 -0.09
N LYS A 29 0.55 -23.22 1.02
CA LYS A 29 1.11 -24.23 1.94
C LYS A 29 0.10 -25.22 2.52
N SER A 30 -1.17 -24.85 2.63
CA SER A 30 -2.22 -25.78 3.06
C SER A 30 -2.50 -26.87 2.04
N TYR A 31 -2.23 -26.63 0.74
CA TYR A 31 -2.38 -27.58 -0.34
C TYR A 31 -1.14 -28.46 -0.51
N GLU A 32 0.03 -27.84 -0.47
CA GLU A 32 1.33 -28.52 -0.56
C GLU A 32 2.30 -27.90 0.47
N PRO A 33 2.55 -28.61 1.58
CA PRO A 33 3.35 -28.05 2.68
C PRO A 33 4.83 -27.79 2.34
N ILE A 34 5.39 -28.52 1.38
CA ILE A 34 6.83 -28.47 1.08
C ILE A 34 7.11 -27.60 -0.16
N ASP A 35 6.42 -27.88 -1.29
CA ASP A 35 6.67 -27.19 -2.56
C ASP A 35 5.56 -26.17 -2.86
N ASN A 36 5.55 -25.07 -2.11
CA ASN A 36 4.53 -24.04 -2.15
C ASN A 36 5.07 -22.66 -2.54
N ASN A 37 4.23 -21.63 -2.42
CA ASN A 37 4.52 -20.27 -2.86
C ASN A 37 5.40 -19.44 -1.92
N GLU A 38 5.62 -19.82 -0.66
CA GLU A 38 6.23 -18.95 0.36
C GLU A 38 7.60 -18.37 -0.05
N LYS A 39 8.49 -19.21 -0.63
CA LYS A 39 9.82 -18.72 -1.07
C LYS A 39 9.75 -17.80 -2.29
N ILE A 40 8.79 -18.03 -3.17
CA ILE A 40 8.60 -17.20 -4.38
C ILE A 40 7.89 -15.89 -3.99
N GLU A 41 6.95 -15.92 -3.05
CA GLU A 41 6.34 -14.75 -2.41
C GLU A 41 7.41 -13.82 -1.81
N PHE A 42 8.31 -14.39 -0.98
CA PHE A 42 9.42 -13.63 -0.40
C PHE A 42 10.23 -12.87 -1.45
N LEU A 43 10.54 -13.52 -2.58
CA LEU A 43 11.26 -12.89 -3.68
C LEU A 43 10.40 -11.83 -4.38
N GLY A 44 9.12 -12.14 -4.62
CA GLY A 44 8.19 -11.26 -5.32
C GLY A 44 7.94 -9.95 -4.58
N ASP A 45 7.81 -9.99 -3.25
CA ASP A 45 7.71 -8.81 -2.40
C ASP A 45 8.95 -7.88 -2.57
N ARG A 46 10.16 -8.44 -2.63
CA ARG A 46 11.39 -7.65 -2.85
C ARG A 46 11.44 -7.04 -4.25
N VAL A 47 11.01 -7.79 -5.27
CA VAL A 47 10.93 -7.29 -6.65
C VAL A 47 9.89 -6.18 -6.76
N LEU A 48 8.71 -6.35 -6.17
CA LEU A 48 7.67 -5.32 -6.09
C LEU A 48 8.22 -4.06 -5.43
N GLY A 49 8.86 -4.21 -4.26
CA GLY A 49 9.45 -3.09 -3.53
C GLY A 49 10.47 -2.32 -4.36
N LEU A 50 11.39 -3.02 -5.03
CA LEU A 50 12.40 -2.39 -5.88
C LEU A 50 11.79 -1.59 -7.04
N VAL A 51 10.81 -2.17 -7.73
CA VAL A 51 10.14 -1.51 -8.87
C VAL A 51 9.38 -0.28 -8.42
N ILE A 52 8.62 -0.37 -7.32
CA ILE A 52 7.84 0.75 -6.80
C ILE A 52 8.77 1.86 -6.27
N ALA A 53 9.83 1.51 -5.54
CA ALA A 53 10.81 2.49 -5.06
C ALA A 53 11.47 3.24 -6.23
N LYS A 54 11.95 2.52 -7.26
CA LYS A 54 12.49 3.11 -8.48
C LYS A 54 11.48 4.06 -9.12
N LYS A 55 10.22 3.63 -9.26
CA LYS A 55 9.18 4.44 -9.90
C LYS A 55 8.84 5.70 -9.13
N LEU A 56 8.84 5.64 -7.80
CA LEU A 56 8.61 6.81 -6.95
C LEU A 56 9.75 7.83 -7.08
N LEU A 57 11.01 7.40 -7.15
CA LEU A 57 12.15 8.30 -7.40
C LEU A 57 12.05 8.99 -8.78
N GLU A 58 11.58 8.28 -9.80
CA GLU A 58 11.37 8.87 -11.13
C GLU A 58 10.26 9.94 -11.14
N ILE A 59 9.17 9.71 -10.39
CA ILE A 59 8.01 10.62 -10.36
C ILE A 59 8.27 11.81 -9.42
N TYR A 60 9.00 11.58 -8.34
CA TYR A 60 9.21 12.54 -7.25
C TYR A 60 10.69 12.74 -6.92
N PRO A 61 11.51 13.26 -7.87
CA PRO A 61 12.96 13.36 -7.70
C PRO A 61 13.36 14.29 -6.54
N ASP A 62 12.54 15.30 -6.24
CA ASP A 62 12.84 16.32 -5.22
C ASP A 62 12.14 16.05 -3.88
N GLU A 63 11.42 14.93 -3.75
CA GLU A 63 10.70 14.62 -2.53
C GLU A 63 11.61 14.08 -1.44
N LYS A 64 11.26 14.38 -0.18
CA LYS A 64 11.98 13.88 0.99
C LYS A 64 11.72 12.40 1.19
N GLU A 65 12.73 11.67 1.69
CA GLU A 65 12.68 10.23 2.00
C GLU A 65 11.40 9.85 2.77
N GLY A 66 11.07 10.56 3.85
CA GLY A 66 9.89 10.21 4.66
C GLY A 66 8.54 10.35 3.94
N ILE A 67 8.47 11.10 2.82
CA ILE A 67 7.28 11.16 1.97
C ILE A 67 7.30 10.00 0.99
N LEU A 68 8.46 9.72 0.42
CA LEU A 68 8.66 8.54 -0.45
C LEU A 68 8.30 7.25 0.29
N ASP A 69 8.74 7.09 1.55
CA ASP A 69 8.40 5.93 2.39
C ASP A 69 6.89 5.78 2.63
N LYS A 70 6.19 6.87 2.90
CA LYS A 70 4.72 6.83 3.07
C LYS A 70 4.01 6.41 1.79
N LYS A 71 4.45 6.93 0.63
CA LYS A 71 3.93 6.55 -0.68
C LYS A 71 4.24 5.07 -0.96
N PHE A 72 5.48 4.67 -0.77
CA PHE A 72 5.95 3.30 -0.93
C PHE A 72 5.11 2.32 -0.09
N ALA A 73 5.01 2.56 1.22
CA ALA A 73 4.23 1.70 2.12
C ALA A 73 2.75 1.57 1.71
N SER A 74 2.17 2.62 1.12
CA SER A 74 0.78 2.57 0.62
C SER A 74 0.62 1.70 -0.62
N LEU A 75 1.67 1.58 -1.44
CA LEU A 75 1.65 0.88 -2.72
C LEU A 75 2.03 -0.61 -2.60
N VAL A 76 2.90 -0.97 -1.64
CA VAL A 76 3.40 -2.34 -1.49
C VAL A 76 2.72 -3.12 -0.35
N ASN A 77 1.72 -2.56 0.32
CA ASN A 77 1.04 -3.25 1.41
C ASN A 77 0.08 -4.35 0.92
N LYS A 78 -0.26 -5.25 1.86
CA LYS A 78 -1.18 -6.38 1.59
C LYS A 78 -2.53 -5.96 1.02
N LYS A 79 -3.04 -4.79 1.40
CA LYS A 79 -4.32 -4.28 0.88
C LYS A 79 -4.24 -3.96 -0.62
N THR A 80 -3.15 -3.37 -1.06
CA THR A 80 -2.91 -3.07 -2.48
C THR A 80 -2.65 -4.35 -3.26
N CYS A 81 -1.83 -5.27 -2.76
CA CYS A 81 -1.61 -6.58 -3.37
C CYS A 81 -2.92 -7.37 -3.50
N LEU A 82 -3.78 -7.34 -2.48
CA LEU A 82 -5.12 -7.96 -2.53
C LEU A 82 -6.01 -7.32 -3.61
N LEU A 83 -6.00 -6.00 -3.74
CA LEU A 83 -6.77 -5.31 -4.77
C LEU A 83 -6.35 -5.77 -6.17
N ILE A 84 -5.05 -5.87 -6.40
CA ILE A 84 -4.49 -6.38 -7.66
C ILE A 84 -4.83 -7.86 -7.87
N ALA A 85 -4.75 -8.67 -6.80
CA ALA A 85 -5.14 -10.08 -6.86
C ALA A 85 -6.59 -10.26 -7.30
N LYS A 86 -7.50 -9.45 -6.75
CA LYS A 86 -8.93 -9.44 -7.13
C LYS A 86 -9.14 -8.95 -8.57
N LYS A 87 -8.43 -7.92 -9.02
CA LYS A 87 -8.45 -7.47 -10.43
C LYS A 87 -8.02 -8.59 -11.39
N LEU A 88 -7.03 -9.40 -11.01
CA LEU A 88 -6.54 -10.53 -11.79
C LEU A 88 -7.45 -11.78 -11.67
N GLY A 89 -8.35 -11.83 -10.69
CA GLY A 89 -9.21 -12.99 -10.42
C GLY A 89 -8.40 -14.20 -9.95
N ILE A 90 -7.36 -13.99 -9.12
CA ILE A 90 -6.44 -15.02 -8.63
C ILE A 90 -7.17 -16.10 -7.87
N GLU A 91 -8.27 -15.76 -7.16
CA GLU A 91 -9.11 -16.67 -6.39
C GLU A 91 -9.60 -17.90 -7.17
N LYS A 92 -9.71 -17.76 -8.50
CA LYS A 92 -10.15 -18.86 -9.38
C LYS A 92 -9.05 -19.88 -9.67
N PHE A 93 -7.80 -19.52 -9.41
CA PHE A 93 -6.61 -20.28 -9.82
C PHE A 93 -5.76 -20.78 -8.66
N VAL A 94 -5.86 -20.17 -7.48
CA VAL A 94 -5.13 -20.60 -6.28
C VAL A 94 -5.49 -22.03 -5.90
N LEU A 95 -4.46 -22.82 -5.61
CA LEU A 95 -4.54 -24.17 -5.06
C LEU A 95 -4.45 -24.08 -3.54
N ILE A 96 -5.56 -24.35 -2.86
CA ILE A 96 -5.70 -24.30 -1.41
C ILE A 96 -6.46 -25.54 -0.95
N LEU A 97 -6.06 -26.11 0.20
CA LEU A 97 -6.87 -27.11 0.88
C LEU A 97 -8.01 -26.38 1.59
N SER A 98 -9.22 -26.48 1.02
CA SER A 98 -10.42 -25.90 1.61
C SER A 98 -11.29 -27.01 2.18
N SER A 99 -11.68 -26.88 3.43
CA SER A 99 -12.68 -27.73 4.07
C SER A 99 -14.10 -27.50 3.53
N THR A 100 -14.30 -26.41 2.81
CA THR A 100 -15.58 -26.05 2.18
C THR A 100 -15.46 -26.07 0.66
N LYS A 101 -16.43 -26.69 -0.02
CA LYS A 101 -16.51 -26.74 -1.51
C LYS A 101 -16.66 -25.37 -2.16
N ASN A 102 -16.89 -24.32 -1.39
CA ASN A 102 -17.05 -22.94 -1.87
C ASN A 102 -15.72 -22.18 -1.82
N LYS A 103 -15.10 -21.95 -2.98
CA LYS A 103 -13.93 -21.06 -3.15
C LYS A 103 -14.22 -19.59 -2.85
N SER A 104 -15.43 -19.24 -2.43
CA SER A 104 -15.85 -17.86 -2.13
C SER A 104 -15.28 -17.30 -0.83
N ASN A 105 -14.59 -18.09 0.00
CA ASN A 105 -14.04 -17.69 1.30
C ASN A 105 -12.52 -17.92 1.40
N ILE A 106 -11.78 -17.61 0.32
CA ILE A 106 -10.31 -17.61 0.40
C ILE A 106 -9.89 -16.37 1.20
N GLU A 107 -9.06 -16.57 2.23
CA GLU A 107 -8.57 -15.47 3.05
C GLU A 107 -7.83 -14.43 2.21
N ASP A 108 -8.08 -13.17 2.49
CA ASP A 108 -7.45 -12.03 1.80
C ASP A 108 -5.92 -12.10 1.83
N LYS A 109 -5.35 -12.67 2.90
CA LYS A 109 -3.92 -12.93 3.03
C LYS A 109 -3.42 -13.88 1.94
N VAL A 110 -4.09 -15.00 1.71
CA VAL A 110 -3.68 -16.00 0.70
C VAL A 110 -3.65 -15.39 -0.70
N LEU A 111 -4.60 -14.50 -1.00
CA LEU A 111 -4.66 -13.82 -2.29
C LEU A 111 -3.55 -12.78 -2.46
N SER A 112 -3.24 -12.01 -1.40
CA SER A 112 -2.13 -11.04 -1.45
C SER A 112 -0.78 -11.75 -1.59
N ASP A 113 -0.54 -12.81 -0.82
CA ASP A 113 0.68 -13.61 -0.85
C ASP A 113 0.86 -14.28 -2.25
N ALA A 114 -0.23 -14.78 -2.86
CA ALA A 114 -0.22 -15.31 -4.22
C ALA A 114 0.07 -14.25 -5.28
N CYS A 115 -0.36 -13.00 -5.08
CA CYS A 115 -0.04 -11.89 -5.97
C CYS A 115 1.47 -11.61 -5.99
N GLU A 116 2.08 -11.54 -4.81
CA GLU A 116 3.52 -11.37 -4.66
C GLU A 116 4.28 -12.58 -5.24
N ALA A 117 3.80 -13.81 -4.99
CA ALA A 117 4.40 -15.01 -5.57
C ALA A 117 4.36 -15.03 -7.10
N ILE A 118 3.29 -14.55 -7.72
CA ILE A 118 3.20 -14.42 -9.19
C ILE A 118 4.26 -13.45 -9.71
N ILE A 119 4.49 -12.33 -9.04
CA ILE A 119 5.57 -11.37 -9.38
C ILE A 119 6.93 -12.08 -9.32
N GLY A 120 7.20 -12.79 -8.24
CA GLY A 120 8.43 -13.57 -8.09
C GLY A 120 8.61 -14.64 -9.17
N ALA A 121 7.53 -15.35 -9.52
CA ALA A 121 7.55 -16.35 -10.59
C ALA A 121 7.84 -15.72 -11.98
N ILE A 122 7.27 -14.56 -12.27
CA ILE A 122 7.53 -13.79 -13.50
C ILE A 122 9.01 -13.38 -13.53
N TYR A 123 9.53 -12.86 -12.43
CA TYR A 123 10.93 -12.48 -12.32
C TYR A 123 11.87 -13.67 -12.58
N LEU A 124 11.62 -14.81 -11.98
CA LEU A 124 12.42 -16.03 -12.17
C LEU A 124 12.36 -16.57 -13.61
N ASP A 125 11.22 -16.47 -14.25
CA ASP A 125 10.99 -17.02 -15.61
C ASP A 125 11.44 -16.07 -16.73
N LYS A 126 11.28 -14.75 -16.54
CA LYS A 126 11.41 -13.73 -17.60
C LYS A 126 12.40 -12.60 -17.27
N GLY A 127 12.91 -12.54 -16.04
CA GLY A 127 13.82 -11.50 -15.60
C GLY A 127 13.12 -10.20 -15.18
N PHE A 128 13.95 -9.24 -14.76
CA PHE A 128 13.51 -8.01 -14.13
C PHE A 128 12.64 -7.14 -15.03
N ASN A 129 13.03 -6.90 -16.26
CA ASN A 129 12.31 -5.99 -17.17
C ASN A 129 10.85 -6.41 -17.41
N VAL A 130 10.60 -7.73 -17.52
CA VAL A 130 9.24 -8.25 -17.71
C VAL A 130 8.43 -8.11 -16.42
N ALA A 131 9.04 -8.39 -15.27
CA ALA A 131 8.40 -8.19 -13.97
C ALA A 131 8.10 -6.72 -13.71
N GLU A 132 9.00 -5.81 -14.02
CA GLU A 132 8.81 -4.35 -13.91
C GLU A 132 7.62 -3.88 -14.75
N ASN A 133 7.59 -4.25 -16.03
CA ASN A 133 6.48 -3.89 -16.93
C ASN A 133 5.13 -4.45 -16.43
N PHE A 134 5.13 -5.68 -15.88
CA PHE A 134 3.95 -6.29 -15.28
C PHE A 134 3.45 -5.49 -14.07
N ILE A 135 4.34 -5.15 -13.15
CA ILE A 135 4.03 -4.38 -11.94
C ILE A 135 3.52 -3.00 -12.33
N LEU A 136 4.26 -2.23 -13.12
CA LEU A 136 3.90 -0.86 -13.49
C LEU A 136 2.55 -0.79 -14.21
N ARG A 137 2.23 -1.78 -15.05
CA ARG A 137 0.93 -1.87 -15.71
C ARG A 137 -0.23 -2.08 -14.74
N LEU A 138 -0.06 -2.95 -13.74
CA LEU A 138 -1.14 -3.28 -12.80
C LEU A 138 -1.29 -2.26 -11.67
N TRP A 139 -0.19 -1.66 -11.22
CA TRP A 139 -0.15 -0.65 -10.17
C TRP A 139 -0.40 0.78 -10.68
N LYS A 140 -0.56 0.98 -11.99
CA LYS A 140 -0.71 2.32 -12.59
C LYS A 140 -1.72 3.19 -11.83
N ASP A 141 -2.95 2.72 -11.68
CA ASP A 141 -4.01 3.49 -11.01
C ASP A 141 -3.67 3.83 -9.55
N GLU A 142 -2.99 2.92 -8.85
CA GLU A 142 -2.62 3.14 -7.45
C GLU A 142 -1.42 4.09 -7.33
N ILE A 143 -0.47 4.02 -8.27
CA ILE A 143 0.64 4.97 -8.40
C ILE A 143 0.07 6.37 -8.70
N ASP A 144 -0.85 6.50 -9.66
CA ASP A 144 -1.47 7.77 -10.03
C ASP A 144 -2.24 8.38 -8.84
N LYS A 145 -2.93 7.56 -8.05
CA LYS A 145 -3.59 8.02 -6.82
C LYS A 145 -2.59 8.46 -5.74
N SER A 146 -1.39 7.89 -5.70
CA SER A 146 -0.35 8.27 -4.74
C SER A 146 0.18 9.69 -4.97
N VAL A 147 -0.09 10.28 -6.13
CA VAL A 147 0.19 11.71 -6.42
C VAL A 147 -0.56 12.61 -5.43
N ILE A 148 -1.78 12.23 -5.06
CA ILE A 148 -2.61 12.94 -4.06
C ILE A 148 -2.23 12.46 -2.64
N THR A 149 -0.96 12.32 -2.32
CA THR A 149 -0.62 12.14 -0.91
C THR A 149 -0.81 13.50 -0.26
N ILE A 150 -1.90 13.64 0.49
CA ILE A 150 -2.07 14.71 1.46
C ILE A 150 -0.84 14.62 2.36
N ILE A 151 0.15 15.47 2.10
CA ILE A 151 1.23 15.67 3.05
C ILE A 151 0.50 16.03 4.32
N ASP A 152 0.62 15.16 5.31
CA ASP A 152 0.01 15.31 6.62
C ASP A 152 0.18 16.78 7.03
N ALA A 153 -0.90 17.53 7.12
CA ALA A 153 -0.85 18.97 7.41
C ALA A 153 -0.04 19.24 8.69
N LYS A 154 -0.08 18.29 9.63
CA LYS A 154 0.74 18.33 10.85
C LYS A 154 2.24 18.29 10.53
N THR A 155 2.67 17.46 9.58
CA THR A 155 4.07 17.39 9.13
C THR A 155 4.50 18.69 8.43
N LYS A 156 3.67 19.22 7.51
CA LYS A 156 3.93 20.51 6.87
C LYS A 156 4.07 21.63 7.88
N LEU A 157 3.17 21.68 8.87
CA LEU A 157 3.21 22.72 9.90
C LEU A 157 4.43 22.58 10.81
N GLN A 158 4.88 21.37 11.11
CA GLN A 158 6.12 21.13 11.85
C GLN A 158 7.33 21.64 11.08
N GLU A 159 7.42 21.33 9.78
CA GLU A 159 8.51 21.83 8.92
C GLU A 159 8.52 23.35 8.82
N TYR A 160 7.35 23.96 8.60
CA TYR A 160 7.18 25.41 8.60
C TYR A 160 7.65 26.03 9.92
N SER A 161 7.20 25.49 11.05
CA SER A 161 7.51 26.01 12.38
C SER A 161 9.00 25.87 12.72
N LEU A 162 9.63 24.75 12.34
CA LEU A 162 11.08 24.55 12.51
C LEU A 162 11.88 25.50 11.62
N LYS A 163 11.46 25.70 10.37
CA LYS A 163 12.14 26.62 9.44
C LYS A 163 12.10 28.06 9.93
N ASN A 164 10.92 28.54 10.36
CA ASN A 164 10.70 29.95 10.68
C ASN A 164 10.98 30.30 12.14
N PHE A 165 10.69 29.38 13.08
CA PHE A 165 10.78 29.67 14.52
C PHE A 165 11.79 28.79 15.26
N LYS A 166 12.43 27.82 14.60
CA LYS A 166 13.34 26.81 15.21
C LYS A 166 12.70 26.04 16.38
N LYS A 167 11.36 25.98 16.42
CA LYS A 167 10.56 25.29 17.46
C LYS A 167 9.41 24.55 16.83
N LEU A 168 9.02 23.43 17.44
CA LEU A 168 7.85 22.65 17.02
C LEU A 168 6.55 23.33 17.44
N PRO A 169 5.44 23.17 16.66
CA PRO A 169 4.12 23.60 17.08
C PRO A 169 3.62 22.77 18.26
N VAL A 170 2.92 23.40 19.20
CA VAL A 170 2.41 22.75 20.42
C VAL A 170 0.93 22.42 20.25
N TYR A 171 0.59 21.12 20.33
CA TYR A 171 -0.79 20.64 20.27
C TYR A 171 -1.34 20.39 21.67
N ARG A 172 -2.58 20.83 21.95
CA ARG A 172 -3.27 20.59 23.21
C ARG A 172 -4.68 20.05 22.96
N LEU A 173 -5.06 19.01 23.68
CA LEU A 173 -6.45 18.54 23.74
C LEU A 173 -7.29 19.56 24.51
N ILE A 174 -8.36 20.05 23.89
CA ILE A 174 -9.27 21.02 24.48
C ILE A 174 -10.49 20.32 25.06
N SER A 175 -11.10 19.42 24.28
CA SER A 175 -12.26 18.64 24.73
C SER A 175 -12.33 17.30 24.03
N ASN A 176 -12.98 16.35 24.71
CA ASN A 176 -13.37 15.05 24.14
C ASN A 176 -14.80 14.77 24.61
N THR A 177 -15.76 14.97 23.73
CA THR A 177 -17.21 14.91 23.99
C THR A 177 -17.89 13.95 23.02
N GLY A 178 -19.15 13.64 23.31
CA GLY A 178 -19.94 12.72 22.49
C GLY A 178 -19.85 11.25 22.92
N PRO A 179 -20.71 10.39 22.38
CA PRO A 179 -20.73 8.96 22.73
C PRO A 179 -19.49 8.23 22.21
N ARG A 180 -19.09 7.14 22.86
CA ARG A 180 -17.89 6.33 22.50
C ARG A 180 -17.81 5.94 21.02
N HIS A 181 -18.94 5.70 20.36
CA HIS A 181 -19.01 5.32 18.94
C HIS A 181 -19.00 6.53 17.99
N LYS A 182 -19.12 7.76 18.49
CA LYS A 182 -19.11 9.00 17.71
C LYS A 182 -18.48 10.14 18.52
N PRO A 183 -17.20 10.04 18.89
CA PRO A 183 -16.53 11.07 19.68
C PRO A 183 -16.35 12.34 18.86
N VAL A 184 -16.41 13.49 19.54
CA VAL A 184 -16.03 14.80 19.00
C VAL A 184 -14.84 15.28 19.80
N ILE A 185 -13.68 15.26 19.19
CA ILE A 185 -12.41 15.65 19.82
C ILE A 185 -12.00 16.99 19.24
N LYS A 186 -11.75 17.96 20.12
CA LYS A 186 -11.25 19.30 19.79
C LYS A 186 -9.80 19.45 20.26
N VAL A 187 -8.94 19.90 19.35
CA VAL A 187 -7.51 20.13 19.59
C VAL A 187 -7.16 21.55 19.17
N SER A 188 -6.29 22.20 19.92
CA SER A 188 -5.62 23.44 19.49
C SER A 188 -4.19 23.15 19.05
N VAL A 189 -3.69 23.93 18.10
CA VAL A 189 -2.28 24.05 17.76
C VAL A 189 -1.82 25.49 17.99
N LYS A 190 -0.70 25.66 18.69
CA LYS A 190 -0.08 26.97 18.96
C LYS A 190 1.29 27.03 18.30
N LEU A 191 1.55 28.09 17.55
CA LEU A 191 2.85 28.44 17.00
C LEU A 191 3.65 29.32 17.98
N SER A 192 4.93 29.47 17.69
CA SER A 192 5.83 30.31 18.50
C SER A 192 5.55 31.82 18.39
N ASP A 193 4.84 32.25 17.35
CA ASP A 193 4.34 33.63 17.19
C ASP A 193 3.11 33.96 18.06
N GLY A 194 2.64 32.95 18.84
CA GLY A 194 1.49 33.09 19.73
C GLY A 194 0.14 32.75 19.10
N LYS A 195 0.06 32.61 17.77
CA LYS A 195 -1.20 32.27 17.08
C LYS A 195 -1.68 30.89 17.43
N ILE A 196 -2.99 30.74 17.63
CA ILE A 196 -3.66 29.49 18.03
C ILE A 196 -4.77 29.19 17.03
N TYR A 197 -4.79 27.93 16.56
CA TYR A 197 -5.84 27.41 15.66
C TYR A 197 -6.47 26.15 16.24
N TYR A 198 -7.74 25.91 15.92
CA TYR A 198 -8.52 24.82 16.49
C TYR A 198 -8.97 23.85 15.39
N GLY A 199 -8.96 22.55 15.70
CA GLY A 199 -9.48 21.52 14.81
C GLY A 199 -10.36 20.53 15.56
N GLU A 200 -11.42 20.05 14.92
CA GLU A 200 -12.33 19.04 15.46
C GLU A 200 -12.34 17.79 14.60
N GLY A 201 -12.40 16.60 15.21
CA GLY A 201 -12.39 15.34 14.49
C GLY A 201 -12.90 14.16 15.32
N LYS A 202 -13.14 13.05 14.63
CA LYS A 202 -13.58 11.78 15.26
C LYS A 202 -12.43 11.03 15.98
N SER A 203 -11.21 11.50 15.87
CA SER A 203 -10.02 11.00 16.58
C SER A 203 -9.07 12.16 16.85
N LYS A 204 -8.20 12.01 17.87
CA LYS A 204 -7.17 13.01 18.18
C LYS A 204 -6.32 13.33 16.95
N LYS A 205 -5.91 12.30 16.18
CA LYS A 205 -5.16 12.48 14.94
C LYS A 205 -5.90 13.34 13.91
N ASN A 206 -7.20 13.08 13.70
CA ASN A 206 -7.99 13.86 12.74
C ASN A 206 -8.19 15.32 13.21
N ALA A 207 -8.36 15.55 14.50
CA ALA A 207 -8.49 16.89 15.07
C ALA A 207 -7.17 17.68 14.95
N GLU A 208 -6.03 17.04 15.23
CA GLU A 208 -4.70 17.64 15.05
C GLU A 208 -4.43 18.00 13.60
N GLN A 209 -4.80 17.13 12.63
CA GLN A 209 -4.68 17.40 11.18
C GLN A 209 -5.49 18.63 10.77
N LYS A 210 -6.75 18.71 11.18
CA LYS A 210 -7.59 19.86 10.84
C LYS A 210 -7.08 21.15 11.44
N ALA A 211 -6.59 21.13 12.71
CA ALA A 211 -5.98 22.29 13.32
C ALA A 211 -4.74 22.76 12.54
N ALA A 212 -3.90 21.81 12.09
CA ALA A 212 -2.74 22.11 11.29
C ALA A 212 -3.09 22.66 9.91
N THR A 213 -4.13 22.11 9.23
CA THR A 213 -4.62 22.62 7.95
C THR A 213 -5.07 24.06 8.07
N LEU A 214 -5.95 24.35 9.04
CA LEU A 214 -6.42 25.72 9.29
C LEU A 214 -5.27 26.70 9.60
N CYS A 215 -4.26 26.23 10.33
CA CYS A 215 -3.08 27.03 10.59
C CYS A 215 -2.33 27.34 9.30
N LEU A 216 -2.06 26.35 8.46
CA LEU A 216 -1.33 26.52 7.18
C LEU A 216 -2.07 27.43 6.20
N ASP A 217 -3.40 27.29 6.11
CA ASP A 217 -4.26 28.10 5.23
C ASP A 217 -4.24 29.59 5.61
N ASN A 218 -3.88 29.91 6.88
CA ASN A 218 -3.77 31.28 7.40
C ASN A 218 -2.32 31.80 7.50
N LEU A 219 -1.34 31.05 6.98
CA LEU A 219 0.07 31.42 6.93
C LEU A 219 0.53 31.91 5.53
N GLY A 220 -0.37 31.76 4.53
CA GLY A 220 -0.17 32.20 3.13
C GLY A 220 -0.41 33.65 2.90
#